data_77341961edf75a8cfa3f428d313b722a
#
_entry.id   77341961edf75a8cfa3f428d313b722a
#
_cell.length_a   1.000
_cell.length_b   1.000
_cell.length_c   1.000
_cell.angle_alpha   90.00
_cell.angle_beta   90.00
_cell.angle_gamma   90.00
#
_symmetry.space_group_name_H-M   'P 1'
#
loop_
_entity.id
_entity.type
_entity.pdbx_description
1 polymer ?
#
loop_
_entity_poly.entity_id
_entity_poly.type
_entity_poly.pdbx_seq_one_letter_code
_entity_poly.pdbx_strand_id
1 'polypeptide(L)'
;MCSHACQSVLDGLGDGLCLMEVEFPAVPGEDASYKAASDVYINLNIQYALTIFNRVYRETGKICEILLPDGPEYRRAGELFTSSVELSEGCTLNTLDGKKTENINVFIGNVARGRGLRPKLEETEEAKGSEADLYVIVNISTVDIPVAEDFCMHKANGKPIVFLNNELDTLRADLGLFSFPKKDLHYRFLSKVKPVYYLRTRAYSRTIAVSPFVLNYSGAIFREYPAPWQVMVKQNTGELVCVAEDEDRFTLGEAKEEMLVALGLADEDDSPMKFLRSGYKTNTWWEAEDDREQSDAWRT
;
A
#
# COMPACT_ATOMS: atom_id res chain seq x y z
N MET A 1 4.98 15.42 0.69
CA MET A 1 4.46 14.06 0.35
C MET A 1 2.96 14.08 0.06
N CYS A 2 2.03 14.35 1.00
CA CYS A 2 0.58 14.29 0.69
C CYS A 2 0.15 15.17 -0.48
N SER A 3 0.77 16.34 -0.68
CA SER A 3 0.48 17.22 -1.82
C SER A 3 0.85 16.58 -3.16
N HIS A 4 2.01 15.93 -3.24
CA HIS A 4 2.50 15.23 -4.43
C HIS A 4 1.65 13.98 -4.69
N ALA A 5 1.38 13.17 -3.67
CA ALA A 5 0.50 12.02 -3.80
C ALA A 5 -0.92 12.41 -4.27
N CYS A 6 -1.47 13.53 -3.77
CA CYS A 6 -2.73 14.07 -4.25
C CYS A 6 -2.65 14.41 -5.75
N GLN A 7 -1.57 15.10 -6.19
CA GLN A 7 -1.40 15.45 -7.59
C GLN A 7 -1.31 14.20 -8.46
N SER A 8 -0.50 13.21 -8.07
CA SER A 8 -0.39 11.94 -8.80
C SER A 8 -1.72 11.17 -8.89
N VAL A 9 -2.56 11.23 -7.85
CA VAL A 9 -3.92 10.66 -7.91
C VAL A 9 -4.79 11.44 -8.89
N LEU A 10 -4.72 12.77 -8.89
CA LEU A 10 -5.48 13.62 -9.83
C LEU A 10 -5.08 13.35 -11.28
N ASP A 11 -3.78 13.24 -11.54
CA ASP A 11 -3.26 12.92 -12.88
C ASP A 11 -3.73 11.53 -13.32
N GLY A 12 -3.64 10.52 -12.44
CA GLY A 12 -4.16 9.19 -12.71
C GLY A 12 -5.68 9.15 -12.97
N LEU A 13 -6.46 9.95 -12.22
CA LEU A 13 -7.89 10.09 -12.47
C LEU A 13 -8.17 10.77 -13.81
N GLY A 14 -7.34 11.75 -14.19
CA GLY A 14 -7.41 12.44 -15.47
C GLY A 14 -7.15 11.50 -16.66
N ASP A 15 -6.24 10.57 -16.49
CA ASP A 15 -5.87 9.55 -17.49
C ASP A 15 -6.79 8.31 -17.45
N GLY A 16 -7.81 8.31 -16.57
CA GLY A 16 -8.79 7.24 -16.48
C GLY A 16 -8.31 5.97 -15.82
N LEU A 17 -7.27 6.04 -14.96
CA LEU A 17 -6.80 4.88 -14.21
C LEU A 17 -7.86 4.40 -13.21
N CYS A 18 -8.17 3.10 -13.25
CA CYS A 18 -9.20 2.50 -12.41
C CYS A 18 -8.64 1.94 -11.09
N LEU A 19 -7.44 1.38 -11.09
CA LEU A 19 -6.80 0.80 -9.91
C LEU A 19 -5.44 1.48 -9.70
N MET A 20 -5.30 2.19 -8.60
CA MET A 20 -4.10 2.99 -8.28
C MET A 20 -3.53 2.59 -6.93
N GLU A 21 -2.22 2.76 -6.75
CA GLU A 21 -1.51 2.58 -5.48
C GLU A 21 -0.85 3.90 -5.06
N VAL A 22 -1.02 4.24 -3.80
CA VAL A 22 -0.27 5.30 -3.11
C VAL A 22 0.45 4.68 -1.93
N GLU A 23 1.77 4.71 -1.93
CA GLU A 23 2.61 4.11 -0.89
C GLU A 23 3.56 5.16 -0.29
N PHE A 24 3.47 5.38 1.01
CA PHE A 24 4.36 6.24 1.78
C PHE A 24 5.44 5.45 2.50
N PRO A 25 6.61 6.06 2.78
CA PRO A 25 7.65 5.42 3.56
C PRO A 25 7.17 5.15 4.99
N ALA A 26 7.82 4.20 5.66
CA ALA A 26 7.60 3.98 7.08
C ALA A 26 7.92 5.25 7.88
N VAL A 27 7.08 5.55 8.87
CA VAL A 27 7.36 6.66 9.80
C VAL A 27 8.58 6.30 10.63
N PRO A 28 9.57 7.18 10.78
CA PRO A 28 10.71 6.92 11.63
C PRO A 28 10.28 6.65 13.07
N GLY A 29 10.68 5.51 13.62
CA GLY A 29 10.42 5.09 15.00
C GLY A 29 11.37 3.95 15.35
N GLU A 30 11.48 3.62 16.63
CA GLU A 30 12.40 2.59 17.12
C GLU A 30 12.12 1.20 16.53
N ASP A 31 10.85 0.94 16.12
CA ASP A 31 10.40 -0.33 15.56
C ASP A 31 9.92 -0.23 14.09
N ALA A 32 10.51 0.65 13.30
CA ALA A 32 10.10 0.97 11.92
C ALA A 32 10.18 -0.21 10.92
N SER A 33 10.54 -1.41 11.36
CA SER A 33 10.71 -2.60 10.52
C SER A 33 9.39 -3.30 10.15
N TYR A 34 8.29 -3.04 10.88
CA TYR A 34 7.01 -3.71 10.64
C TYR A 34 5.82 -2.78 10.79
N LYS A 35 5.35 -2.23 9.69
CA LYS A 35 4.25 -1.27 9.64
C LYS A 35 2.92 -1.86 10.14
N ALA A 36 2.57 -3.09 9.72
CA ALA A 36 1.24 -3.66 9.85
C ALA A 36 0.75 -3.93 11.28
N ALA A 37 1.63 -3.92 12.29
CA ALA A 37 1.26 -4.25 13.67
C ALA A 37 1.08 -3.02 14.59
N SER A 38 1.27 -1.81 14.07
CA SER A 38 1.25 -0.59 14.89
C SER A 38 -0.03 0.19 14.72
N ASP A 39 -0.76 0.41 15.80
CA ASP A 39 -1.91 1.33 15.85
C ASP A 39 -1.57 2.72 15.29
N VAL A 40 -0.31 3.14 15.40
CA VAL A 40 0.18 4.41 14.84
C VAL A 40 0.03 4.42 13.31
N TYR A 41 0.42 3.34 12.63
CA TYR A 41 0.30 3.24 11.17
C TYR A 41 -1.14 3.18 10.70
N ILE A 42 -1.95 2.34 11.36
CA ILE A 42 -3.37 2.20 11.05
C ILE A 42 -4.05 3.57 11.14
N ASN A 43 -3.78 4.33 12.20
CA ASN A 43 -4.33 5.65 12.41
C ASN A 43 -3.80 6.67 11.40
N LEU A 44 -2.51 6.62 11.09
CA LEU A 44 -1.88 7.52 10.14
C LEU A 44 -2.42 7.32 8.71
N ASN A 45 -2.68 6.07 8.30
CA ASN A 45 -3.26 5.78 7.00
C ASN A 45 -4.65 6.41 6.83
N ILE A 46 -5.47 6.40 7.88
CA ILE A 46 -6.78 7.07 7.86
C ILE A 46 -6.60 8.59 7.73
N GLN A 47 -5.66 9.18 8.46
CA GLN A 47 -5.38 10.61 8.35
C GLN A 47 -4.82 11.00 6.97
N TYR A 48 -3.96 10.20 6.38
CA TYR A 48 -3.49 10.39 5.01
C TYR A 48 -4.66 10.34 4.02
N ALA A 49 -5.53 9.33 4.14
CA ALA A 49 -6.71 9.21 3.30
C ALA A 49 -7.58 10.47 3.39
N LEU A 50 -7.98 10.87 4.60
CA LEU A 50 -8.78 12.08 4.81
C LEU A 50 -8.10 13.33 4.23
N THR A 51 -6.80 13.50 4.45
CA THR A 51 -6.05 14.68 3.98
C THR A 51 -5.97 14.74 2.46
N ILE A 52 -5.63 13.64 1.81
CA ILE A 52 -5.46 13.57 0.35
C ILE A 52 -6.80 13.71 -0.34
N PHE A 53 -7.81 12.94 0.09
CA PHE A 53 -9.07 12.86 -0.63
C PHE A 53 -10.03 14.01 -0.31
N ASN A 54 -9.90 14.68 0.82
CA ASN A 54 -10.53 15.99 1.01
C ASN A 54 -10.02 17.03 0.00
N ARG A 55 -8.71 16.98 -0.32
CA ARG A 55 -8.14 17.84 -1.35
C ARG A 55 -8.62 17.43 -2.76
N VAL A 56 -8.66 16.13 -3.07
CA VAL A 56 -9.22 15.63 -4.34
C VAL A 56 -10.67 16.12 -4.50
N TYR A 57 -11.48 16.04 -3.44
CA TYR A 57 -12.85 16.57 -3.45
C TYR A 57 -12.89 18.06 -3.75
N ARG A 58 -12.08 18.88 -3.10
CA ARG A 58 -12.04 20.33 -3.31
C ARG A 58 -11.64 20.71 -4.74
N GLU A 59 -10.79 19.93 -5.37
CA GLU A 59 -10.31 20.20 -6.73
C GLU A 59 -11.24 19.63 -7.81
N THR A 60 -11.98 18.55 -7.55
CA THR A 60 -12.77 17.83 -8.56
C THR A 60 -14.27 17.73 -8.26
N GLY A 61 -14.69 17.96 -7.02
CA GLY A 61 -16.04 17.68 -6.54
C GLY A 61 -16.35 16.18 -6.34
N LYS A 62 -15.39 15.27 -6.57
CA LYS A 62 -15.60 13.82 -6.46
C LYS A 62 -15.69 13.37 -5.02
N ILE A 63 -16.82 12.73 -4.67
CA ILE A 63 -17.05 12.14 -3.35
C ILE A 63 -16.23 10.86 -3.21
N CYS A 64 -15.52 10.74 -2.09
CA CYS A 64 -14.66 9.63 -1.76
C CYS A 64 -15.23 8.79 -0.61
N GLU A 65 -15.24 7.48 -0.75
CA GLU A 65 -15.52 6.54 0.34
C GLU A 65 -14.26 5.78 0.73
N ILE A 66 -13.84 5.94 1.99
CA ILE A 66 -12.65 5.28 2.56
C ILE A 66 -13.12 3.95 3.17
N LEU A 67 -12.58 2.86 2.66
CA LEU A 67 -12.94 1.49 2.99
C LEU A 67 -11.94 0.88 3.95
N LEU A 68 -12.41 0.52 5.13
CA LEU A 68 -11.66 -0.19 6.17
C LEU A 68 -11.90 -1.69 6.06
N PRO A 69 -10.98 -2.56 6.50
CA PRO A 69 -11.09 -4.01 6.31
C PRO A 69 -12.40 -4.59 6.84
N ASP A 70 -12.77 -4.20 8.05
CA ASP A 70 -13.88 -4.78 8.79
C ASP A 70 -14.62 -3.80 9.72
N GLY A 71 -15.71 -4.29 10.35
CA GLY A 71 -16.51 -3.51 11.27
C GLY A 71 -15.80 -3.05 12.55
N PRO A 72 -14.92 -3.83 13.19
CA PRO A 72 -14.08 -3.40 14.30
C PRO A 72 -13.21 -2.19 13.96
N GLU A 73 -12.47 -2.22 12.84
CA GLU A 73 -11.65 -1.09 12.41
C GLU A 73 -12.50 0.13 12.02
N TYR A 74 -13.65 -0.09 11.39
CA TYR A 74 -14.60 0.98 11.07
C TYR A 74 -15.06 1.72 12.33
N ARG A 75 -15.47 0.98 13.39
CA ARG A 75 -15.92 1.61 14.65
C ARG A 75 -14.78 2.37 15.32
N ARG A 76 -13.60 1.74 15.41
CA ARG A 76 -12.41 2.38 15.98
C ARG A 76 -12.06 3.67 15.25
N ALA A 77 -12.06 3.65 13.95
CA ALA A 77 -11.81 4.85 13.13
C ALA A 77 -12.89 5.92 13.34
N GLY A 78 -14.16 5.54 13.36
CA GLY A 78 -15.28 6.45 13.61
C GLY A 78 -15.20 7.13 14.97
N GLU A 79 -14.79 6.41 16.02
CA GLU A 79 -14.62 6.98 17.37
C GLU A 79 -13.40 7.91 17.44
N LEU A 80 -12.26 7.49 16.90
CA LEU A 80 -11.00 8.25 16.99
C LEU A 80 -10.96 9.48 16.08
N PHE A 81 -11.59 9.41 14.92
CA PHE A 81 -11.49 10.43 13.87
C PHE A 81 -12.80 11.16 13.57
N THR A 82 -13.81 11.09 14.48
CA THR A 82 -15.12 11.74 14.30
C THR A 82 -14.98 13.17 13.78
N SER A 83 -14.24 14.02 14.50
CA SER A 83 -14.05 15.43 14.10
C SER A 83 -13.29 15.59 12.80
N SER A 84 -12.31 14.71 12.53
CA SER A 84 -11.54 14.77 11.27
C SER A 84 -12.40 14.40 10.08
N VAL A 85 -13.27 13.41 10.23
CA VAL A 85 -14.24 12.99 9.19
C VAL A 85 -15.26 14.10 8.94
N GLU A 86 -15.83 14.70 10.01
CA GLU A 86 -16.78 15.81 9.90
C GLU A 86 -16.19 17.04 9.20
N LEU A 87 -14.90 17.29 9.39
CA LEU A 87 -14.17 18.41 8.76
C LEU A 87 -13.69 18.10 7.34
N SER A 88 -13.67 16.82 6.95
CA SER A 88 -13.21 16.38 5.64
C SER A 88 -14.36 16.29 4.64
N GLU A 89 -14.68 17.43 4.04
CA GLU A 89 -15.72 17.51 3.02
C GLU A 89 -15.50 16.47 1.91
N GLY A 90 -16.60 15.81 1.48
CA GLY A 90 -16.55 14.81 0.42
C GLY A 90 -15.91 13.47 0.80
N CYS A 91 -15.56 13.24 2.07
CA CYS A 91 -15.00 11.98 2.55
C CYS A 91 -15.95 11.28 3.52
N THR A 92 -16.17 9.98 3.32
CA THR A 92 -16.95 9.12 4.23
C THR A 92 -16.17 7.85 4.56
N LEU A 93 -16.50 7.22 5.69
CA LEU A 93 -15.91 5.93 6.08
C LEU A 93 -16.94 4.81 5.86
N ASN A 94 -16.44 3.64 5.41
CA ASN A 94 -17.25 2.43 5.30
C ASN A 94 -16.38 1.18 5.51
N THR A 95 -16.98 -0.01 5.42
CA THR A 95 -16.29 -1.30 5.48
C THR A 95 -16.18 -1.92 4.10
N LEU A 96 -15.05 -2.58 3.84
CA LEU A 96 -14.79 -3.27 2.58
C LEU A 96 -15.74 -4.47 2.38
N ASP A 97 -16.07 -5.18 3.45
CA ASP A 97 -16.98 -6.33 3.43
C ASP A 97 -18.47 -5.94 3.44
N GLY A 98 -18.79 -4.67 3.65
CA GLY A 98 -20.15 -4.14 3.76
C GLY A 98 -20.86 -4.49 5.06
N LYS A 99 -20.18 -5.14 6.02
CA LYS A 99 -20.75 -5.57 7.30
C LYS A 99 -20.43 -4.59 8.40
N LYS A 100 -21.34 -3.68 8.67
CA LYS A 100 -21.32 -2.87 9.89
C LYS A 100 -21.80 -3.76 11.03
N THR A 101 -20.88 -4.30 11.86
CA THR A 101 -21.24 -5.14 12.99
C THR A 101 -22.09 -4.38 14.00
N GLU A 102 -23.16 -5.02 14.51
CA GLU A 102 -24.03 -4.47 15.54
C GLU A 102 -23.26 -3.98 16.78
N ASN A 103 -23.79 -2.94 17.42
CA ASN A 103 -23.26 -2.37 18.65
C ASN A 103 -23.01 -3.44 19.72
N ILE A 104 -21.76 -3.64 20.13
CA ILE A 104 -21.38 -4.48 21.28
C ILE A 104 -22.16 -4.10 22.53
N ASN A 105 -22.56 -2.84 22.69
CA ASN A 105 -23.41 -2.38 23.81
C ASN A 105 -24.79 -3.05 23.85
N VAL A 106 -25.37 -3.41 22.69
CA VAL A 106 -26.62 -4.19 22.63
C VAL A 106 -26.37 -5.64 23.05
N PHE A 107 -25.22 -6.21 22.65
CA PHE A 107 -24.83 -7.56 23.02
C PHE A 107 -24.57 -7.69 24.53
N ILE A 108 -23.78 -6.80 25.13
CA ILE A 108 -23.53 -6.78 26.59
C ILE A 108 -24.81 -6.52 27.37
N GLY A 109 -25.66 -5.61 26.90
CA GLY A 109 -26.95 -5.34 27.51
C GLY A 109 -27.90 -6.53 27.49
N ASN A 110 -27.86 -7.36 26.45
CA ASN A 110 -28.68 -8.56 26.30
C ASN A 110 -28.13 -9.75 27.12
N VAL A 111 -26.80 -9.90 27.18
CA VAL A 111 -26.16 -10.91 28.05
C VAL A 111 -26.38 -10.60 29.52
N ALA A 112 -26.26 -9.34 29.94
CA ALA A 112 -26.50 -8.92 31.32
C ALA A 112 -27.96 -9.08 31.74
N ARG A 113 -28.92 -9.16 30.80
CA ARG A 113 -30.35 -9.41 31.09
C ARG A 113 -30.75 -10.88 31.00
N GLY A 114 -29.81 -11.82 30.88
CA GLY A 114 -30.08 -13.27 30.89
C GLY A 114 -30.95 -13.77 29.70
N ARG A 115 -31.11 -12.99 28.65
CA ARG A 115 -31.79 -13.41 27.45
C ARG A 115 -30.76 -13.98 26.46
N GLY A 116 -30.62 -15.30 26.48
CA GLY A 116 -29.78 -16.05 25.53
C GLY A 116 -30.38 -16.01 24.11
N LEU A 117 -30.27 -14.86 23.46
CA LEU A 117 -30.61 -14.68 22.06
C LEU A 117 -29.30 -14.73 21.25
N ARG A 118 -29.18 -15.71 20.36
CA ARG A 118 -28.20 -15.66 19.28
C ARG A 118 -28.43 -14.33 18.54
N PRO A 119 -27.38 -13.55 18.24
CA PRO A 119 -27.54 -12.37 17.41
C PRO A 119 -28.16 -12.82 16.10
N LYS A 120 -29.37 -12.36 15.80
CA LYS A 120 -29.87 -12.37 14.44
C LYS A 120 -28.96 -11.41 13.69
N LEU A 121 -28.18 -11.91 12.76
CA LEU A 121 -27.59 -11.11 11.71
C LEU A 121 -28.79 -10.44 11.01
N GLU A 122 -29.09 -9.21 11.35
CA GLU A 122 -29.91 -8.39 10.48
C GLU A 122 -29.02 -8.19 9.24
N GLU A 123 -29.41 -8.83 8.14
CA GLU A 123 -28.99 -8.44 6.82
C GLU A 123 -29.31 -6.95 6.73
N THR A 124 -28.29 -6.13 6.89
CA THR A 124 -28.39 -4.69 6.75
C THR A 124 -28.97 -4.42 5.38
N GLU A 125 -29.95 -3.51 5.35
CA GLU A 125 -30.52 -2.94 4.13
C GLU A 125 -29.44 -2.87 3.07
N GLU A 126 -29.69 -3.50 1.92
CA GLU A 126 -28.88 -3.38 0.72
C GLU A 126 -28.48 -1.92 0.60
N ALA A 127 -27.19 -1.64 0.72
CA ALA A 127 -26.67 -0.29 0.71
C ALA A 127 -27.27 0.40 -0.52
N LYS A 128 -28.11 1.40 -0.31
CA LYS A 128 -28.47 2.35 -1.36
C LYS A 128 -27.16 2.70 -2.03
N GLY A 129 -27.03 2.45 -3.33
CA GLY A 129 -25.78 2.50 -4.06
C GLY A 129 -24.98 3.71 -3.59
N SER A 130 -23.73 3.45 -3.15
CA SER A 130 -22.86 4.49 -2.60
C SER A 130 -22.82 5.67 -3.58
N GLU A 131 -23.05 6.88 -3.08
CA GLU A 131 -22.92 8.11 -3.88
C GLU A 131 -21.45 8.43 -4.18
N ALA A 132 -20.49 7.65 -3.66
CA ALA A 132 -19.07 7.86 -3.90
C ALA A 132 -18.73 7.81 -5.39
N ASP A 133 -17.86 8.70 -5.83
CA ASP A 133 -17.30 8.74 -7.17
C ASP A 133 -15.99 7.96 -7.27
N LEU A 134 -15.32 7.74 -6.13
CA LEU A 134 -14.11 6.94 -6.01
C LEU A 134 -14.02 6.28 -4.64
N TYR A 135 -13.21 5.25 -4.54
CA TYR A 135 -12.97 4.49 -3.32
C TYR A 135 -11.51 4.51 -2.92
N VAL A 136 -11.26 4.47 -1.61
CA VAL A 136 -9.90 4.33 -1.05
C VAL A 136 -9.87 3.16 -0.10
N ILE A 137 -9.03 2.17 -0.37
CA ILE A 137 -8.86 0.99 0.49
C ILE A 137 -7.62 1.22 1.36
N VAL A 138 -7.78 1.08 2.66
CA VAL A 138 -6.71 1.25 3.67
C VAL A 138 -6.64 0.06 4.61
N ASN A 139 -5.45 -0.20 5.16
CA ASN A 139 -5.21 -1.14 6.26
C ASN A 139 -5.62 -2.60 5.99
N ILE A 140 -5.68 -3.05 4.74
CA ILE A 140 -5.94 -4.45 4.42
C ILE A 140 -4.70 -5.32 4.68
N SER A 141 -4.96 -6.56 5.03
CA SER A 141 -3.97 -7.63 5.14
C SER A 141 -4.05 -8.59 3.95
N THR A 142 -3.12 -9.54 3.87
CA THR A 142 -3.09 -10.52 2.77
C THR A 142 -4.37 -11.36 2.69
N VAL A 143 -5.03 -11.63 3.82
CA VAL A 143 -6.29 -12.38 3.84
C VAL A 143 -7.50 -11.58 3.33
N ASP A 144 -7.40 -10.25 3.31
CA ASP A 144 -8.46 -9.36 2.83
C ASP A 144 -8.40 -9.13 1.31
N ILE A 145 -7.29 -9.49 0.64
CA ILE A 145 -7.13 -9.28 -0.82
C ILE A 145 -8.28 -9.89 -1.64
N PRO A 146 -8.77 -11.11 -1.36
CA PRO A 146 -9.92 -11.66 -2.10
C PRO A 146 -11.20 -10.83 -1.95
N VAL A 147 -11.42 -10.22 -0.77
CA VAL A 147 -12.56 -9.33 -0.52
C VAL A 147 -12.37 -8.01 -1.26
N ALA A 148 -11.14 -7.48 -1.30
CA ALA A 148 -10.81 -6.30 -2.09
C ALA A 148 -11.00 -6.54 -3.58
N GLU A 149 -10.57 -7.70 -4.10
CA GLU A 149 -10.83 -8.10 -5.50
C GLU A 149 -12.32 -8.13 -5.80
N ASP A 150 -13.12 -8.82 -4.97
CA ASP A 150 -14.58 -8.90 -5.14
C ASP A 150 -15.23 -7.51 -5.16
N PHE A 151 -14.81 -6.64 -4.24
CA PHE A 151 -15.28 -5.26 -4.20
C PHE A 151 -14.94 -4.51 -5.49
N CYS A 152 -13.69 -4.56 -5.93
CA CYS A 152 -13.23 -3.87 -7.15
C CYS A 152 -13.98 -4.35 -8.39
N MET A 153 -14.22 -5.65 -8.50
CA MET A 153 -14.81 -6.25 -9.70
C MET A 153 -16.34 -6.15 -9.75
N HIS A 154 -17.04 -6.17 -8.61
CA HIS A 154 -18.48 -6.33 -8.58
C HIS A 154 -19.24 -5.20 -7.87
N LYS A 155 -18.61 -4.48 -6.93
CA LYS A 155 -19.30 -3.47 -6.11
C LYS A 155 -18.92 -2.04 -6.47
N ALA A 156 -17.69 -1.81 -6.92
CA ALA A 156 -17.21 -0.47 -7.29
C ALA A 156 -17.85 0.07 -8.59
N ASN A 157 -18.51 -0.77 -9.40
CA ASN A 157 -19.17 -0.38 -10.64
C ASN A 157 -18.28 0.41 -11.61
N GLY A 158 -17.03 0.03 -11.75
CA GLY A 158 -16.06 0.68 -12.63
C GLY A 158 -15.53 2.03 -12.13
N LYS A 159 -15.87 2.43 -10.90
CA LYS A 159 -15.34 3.65 -10.28
C LYS A 159 -13.87 3.46 -9.89
N PRO A 160 -13.06 4.52 -9.92
CA PRO A 160 -11.65 4.45 -9.52
C PRO A 160 -11.47 4.00 -8.06
N ILE A 161 -10.39 3.26 -7.83
CA ILE A 161 -10.03 2.74 -6.51
C ILE A 161 -8.56 3.03 -6.25
N VAL A 162 -8.25 3.55 -5.07
CA VAL A 162 -6.87 3.80 -4.62
C VAL A 162 -6.55 2.91 -3.44
N PHE A 163 -5.54 2.07 -3.58
CA PHE A 163 -4.90 1.34 -2.48
C PHE A 163 -3.92 2.28 -1.79
N LEU A 164 -4.26 2.78 -0.62
CA LEU A 164 -3.42 3.75 0.08
C LEU A 164 -2.67 3.06 1.22
N ASN A 165 -1.36 3.05 1.09
CA ASN A 165 -0.40 2.61 2.11
C ASN A 165 -0.64 1.18 2.63
N ASN A 166 -1.08 0.29 1.74
CA ASN A 166 -1.37 -1.12 2.05
C ASN A 166 -0.14 -2.02 1.95
N GLU A 167 1.03 -1.48 1.59
CA GLU A 167 2.26 -2.27 1.38
C GLU A 167 2.05 -3.46 0.44
N LEU A 168 1.49 -3.23 -0.75
CA LEU A 168 1.13 -4.31 -1.66
C LEU A 168 2.29 -5.28 -1.96
N ASP A 169 3.55 -4.83 -1.94
CA ASP A 169 4.70 -5.72 -2.06
C ASP A 169 4.83 -6.70 -0.89
N THR A 170 4.51 -6.26 0.33
CA THR A 170 4.50 -7.12 1.51
C THR A 170 3.37 -8.14 1.42
N LEU A 171 2.18 -7.69 0.97
CA LEU A 171 1.04 -8.58 0.75
C LEU A 171 1.33 -9.61 -0.36
N ARG A 172 2.03 -9.21 -1.45
CA ARG A 172 2.49 -10.14 -2.50
C ARG A 172 3.43 -11.20 -1.94
N ALA A 173 4.32 -10.85 -1.02
CA ALA A 173 5.28 -11.79 -0.45
C ALA A 173 4.61 -12.96 0.28
N ASP A 174 3.46 -12.74 0.89
CA ASP A 174 2.72 -13.76 1.64
C ASP A 174 1.91 -14.70 0.74
N LEU A 175 1.58 -14.28 -0.50
CA LEU A 175 0.75 -15.08 -1.40
C LEU A 175 1.39 -16.43 -1.72
N GLY A 176 0.60 -17.48 -1.62
CA GLY A 176 1.03 -18.86 -1.86
C GLY A 176 1.72 -19.53 -0.67
N LEU A 177 1.92 -18.82 0.44
CA LEU A 177 2.34 -19.45 1.70
C LEU A 177 1.16 -20.18 2.35
N PHE A 178 1.49 -21.16 3.21
CA PHE A 178 0.47 -21.93 3.92
C PHE A 178 -0.47 -21.01 4.71
N SER A 179 -1.77 -21.18 4.55
CA SER A 179 -2.85 -20.37 5.13
C SER A 179 -3.13 -19.01 4.47
N PHE A 180 -2.35 -18.59 3.49
CA PHE A 180 -2.60 -17.37 2.72
C PHE A 180 -3.24 -17.66 1.36
N PRO A 181 -3.85 -16.67 0.72
CA PRO A 181 -4.38 -16.79 -0.64
C PRO A 181 -3.29 -17.20 -1.64
N LYS A 182 -3.72 -17.76 -2.77
CA LYS A 182 -2.81 -18.23 -3.82
C LYS A 182 -2.16 -17.07 -4.57
N LYS A 183 -0.97 -17.31 -5.14
CA LYS A 183 -0.24 -16.38 -6.02
C LYS A 183 -1.06 -15.87 -7.20
N ASP A 184 -2.06 -16.63 -7.64
CA ASP A 184 -2.96 -16.28 -8.73
C ASP A 184 -3.64 -14.90 -8.54
N LEU A 185 -3.88 -14.46 -7.29
CA LEU A 185 -4.38 -13.12 -6.98
C LEU A 185 -3.44 -12.01 -7.48
N HIS A 186 -2.13 -12.23 -7.46
CA HIS A 186 -1.21 -11.27 -8.05
C HIS A 186 -1.40 -11.22 -9.57
N TYR A 187 -1.36 -12.35 -10.26
CA TYR A 187 -1.39 -12.38 -11.72
C TYR A 187 -2.67 -11.78 -12.33
N ARG A 188 -3.83 -12.04 -11.71
CA ARG A 188 -5.13 -11.60 -12.24
C ARG A 188 -5.63 -10.26 -11.69
N PHE A 189 -5.16 -9.84 -10.50
CA PHE A 189 -5.70 -8.66 -9.82
C PHE A 189 -4.63 -7.64 -9.44
N LEU A 190 -3.65 -7.98 -8.57
CA LEU A 190 -2.68 -6.99 -8.09
C LEU A 190 -1.74 -6.47 -9.19
N SER A 191 -1.53 -7.22 -10.27
CA SER A 191 -0.78 -6.78 -11.44
C SER A 191 -1.43 -5.60 -12.19
N LYS A 192 -2.75 -5.37 -11.96
CA LYS A 192 -3.50 -4.27 -12.58
C LYS A 192 -3.46 -2.97 -11.77
N VAL A 193 -2.92 -3.00 -10.55
CA VAL A 193 -2.85 -1.84 -9.67
C VAL A 193 -1.64 -1.01 -10.03
N LYS A 194 -1.85 0.19 -10.58
CA LYS A 194 -0.77 1.10 -11.03
C LYS A 194 -0.30 1.97 -9.86
N PRO A 195 1.00 1.92 -9.50
CA PRO A 195 1.56 2.85 -8.52
C PRO A 195 1.59 4.26 -9.11
N VAL A 196 0.81 5.18 -8.54
CA VAL A 196 0.79 6.60 -8.95
C VAL A 196 1.65 7.45 -8.03
N TYR A 197 1.74 7.10 -6.76
CA TYR A 197 2.73 7.67 -5.84
C TYR A 197 3.35 6.53 -5.02
N TYR A 198 4.64 6.36 -5.12
CA TYR A 198 5.33 5.25 -4.47
C TYR A 198 6.67 5.72 -3.91
N LEU A 199 6.83 5.65 -2.60
CA LEU A 199 8.10 5.97 -1.95
C LEU A 199 8.42 4.89 -0.91
N ARG A 200 9.26 3.94 -1.27
CA ARG A 200 9.65 2.84 -0.39
C ARG A 200 11.14 2.86 -0.12
N THR A 201 11.49 3.12 1.12
CA THR A 201 12.88 3.12 1.58
C THR A 201 13.45 1.70 1.62
N ARG A 202 14.75 1.59 1.33
CA ARG A 202 15.52 0.34 1.34
C ARG A 202 16.83 0.56 2.09
N ALA A 203 17.21 -0.43 2.90
CA ALA A 203 18.48 -0.44 3.61
C ALA A 203 19.21 -1.74 3.28
N TYR A 204 20.49 -1.61 2.99
CA TYR A 204 21.35 -2.71 2.58
C TYR A 204 22.65 -2.69 3.36
N SER A 205 23.30 -3.85 3.44
CA SER A 205 24.64 -4.00 3.96
C SER A 205 25.51 -4.70 2.94
N ARG A 206 26.76 -4.24 2.78
CA ARG A 206 27.76 -4.86 1.91
C ARG A 206 29.00 -5.23 2.72
N THR A 207 29.43 -6.49 2.62
CA THR A 207 30.71 -6.93 3.16
C THR A 207 31.84 -6.52 2.23
N ILE A 208 32.89 -5.91 2.78
CA ILE A 208 34.12 -5.51 2.07
C ILE A 208 35.34 -6.11 2.72
N ALA A 209 36.44 -6.23 1.96
CA ALA A 209 37.65 -6.90 2.41
C ALA A 209 38.50 -6.09 3.40
N VAL A 210 38.26 -4.78 3.52
CA VAL A 210 38.99 -3.85 4.37
C VAL A 210 38.09 -3.27 5.47
N SER A 211 38.69 -2.79 6.56
CA SER A 211 37.92 -2.12 7.62
C SER A 211 37.09 -0.94 7.01
N PRO A 212 35.80 -0.78 7.39
CA PRO A 212 35.07 -1.39 8.52
C PRO A 212 34.46 -2.77 8.25
N PHE A 213 34.84 -3.49 7.22
CA PHE A 213 34.37 -4.81 6.80
C PHE A 213 32.91 -4.92 6.41
N VAL A 214 32.04 -4.02 6.90
CA VAL A 214 30.63 -3.91 6.51
C VAL A 214 30.30 -2.44 6.25
N LEU A 215 29.79 -2.17 5.06
CA LEU A 215 29.25 -0.86 4.69
C LEU A 215 27.72 -0.97 4.65
N ASN A 216 27.08 -0.08 5.40
CA ASN A 216 25.62 0.10 5.35
C ASN A 216 25.31 1.28 4.43
N TYR A 217 24.34 1.10 3.56
CA TYR A 217 23.83 2.14 2.68
C TYR A 217 22.31 2.03 2.58
N SER A 218 21.67 3.10 2.24
CA SER A 218 20.21 3.14 2.10
C SER A 218 19.79 4.07 0.98
N GLY A 219 18.57 3.88 0.53
CA GLY A 219 17.98 4.69 -0.51
C GLY A 219 16.48 4.42 -0.59
N ALA A 220 15.90 4.65 -1.76
CA ALA A 220 14.49 4.40 -2.00
C ALA A 220 14.24 4.06 -3.46
N ILE A 221 13.14 3.35 -3.72
CA ILE A 221 12.48 3.32 -5.02
C ILE A 221 11.34 4.33 -4.92
N PHE A 222 11.28 5.23 -5.91
CA PHE A 222 10.34 6.34 -5.92
C PHE A 222 9.63 6.45 -7.26
N ARG A 223 8.37 6.86 -7.20
CA ARG A 223 7.57 7.28 -8.34
C ARG A 223 6.62 8.39 -7.93
N GLU A 224 6.47 9.37 -8.78
CA GLU A 224 5.44 10.41 -8.77
C GLU A 224 4.84 10.50 -10.17
N TYR A 225 3.72 9.78 -10.39
CA TYR A 225 3.06 9.72 -11.70
C TYR A 225 2.67 11.13 -12.19
N PRO A 226 2.86 11.45 -13.49
CA PRO A 226 3.23 10.55 -14.58
C PRO A 226 4.74 10.39 -14.82
N ALA A 227 5.61 10.94 -13.96
CA ALA A 227 7.05 10.83 -14.10
C ALA A 227 7.54 9.35 -14.03
N PRO A 228 8.75 9.06 -14.55
CA PRO A 228 9.34 7.71 -14.53
C PRO A 228 9.62 7.22 -13.10
N TRP A 229 9.96 5.94 -12.99
CA TRP A 229 10.49 5.35 -11.77
C TRP A 229 11.91 5.84 -11.49
N GLN A 230 12.25 6.04 -10.23
CA GLN A 230 13.54 6.53 -9.79
C GLN A 230 14.14 5.63 -8.72
N VAL A 231 15.44 5.38 -8.84
CA VAL A 231 16.26 4.86 -7.74
C VAL A 231 16.96 6.03 -7.07
N MET A 232 16.83 6.10 -5.76
CA MET A 232 17.43 7.16 -4.96
C MET A 232 18.41 6.61 -3.95
N VAL A 233 19.51 7.30 -3.74
CA VAL A 233 20.50 7.02 -2.67
C VAL A 233 20.34 8.06 -1.57
N LYS A 234 20.32 7.60 -0.33
CA LYS A 234 20.30 8.47 0.84
C LYS A 234 21.74 8.94 1.17
N GLN A 235 21.94 10.24 1.16
CA GLN A 235 23.19 10.86 1.54
C GLN A 235 23.37 10.93 3.05
N ASN A 236 24.60 11.23 3.50
CA ASN A 236 24.90 11.45 4.91
C ASN A 236 24.13 12.61 5.54
N THR A 237 23.67 13.57 4.71
CA THR A 237 22.77 14.67 5.12
C THR A 237 21.36 14.21 5.44
N GLY A 238 21.00 12.97 5.04
CA GLY A 238 19.65 12.44 5.12
C GLY A 238 18.80 12.66 3.87
N GLU A 239 19.30 13.43 2.90
CA GLU A 239 18.62 13.71 1.64
C GLU A 239 18.67 12.50 0.71
N LEU A 240 17.62 12.36 -0.12
CA LEU A 240 17.53 11.36 -1.19
C LEU A 240 17.90 12.02 -2.51
N VAL A 241 18.84 11.42 -3.23
CA VAL A 241 19.30 11.89 -4.54
C VAL A 241 19.02 10.82 -5.58
N CYS A 242 18.37 11.20 -6.68
CA CYS A 242 18.11 10.32 -7.81
C CYS A 242 19.43 9.91 -8.48
N VAL A 243 19.60 8.61 -8.71
CA VAL A 243 20.80 8.03 -9.33
C VAL A 243 20.49 7.25 -10.61
N ALA A 244 19.24 6.82 -10.79
CA ALA A 244 18.76 6.19 -12.03
C ALA A 244 17.28 6.46 -12.24
N GLU A 245 16.84 6.50 -13.49
CA GLU A 245 15.45 6.65 -13.92
C GLU A 245 15.14 5.64 -15.03
N ASP A 246 13.92 5.08 -14.99
CA ASP A 246 13.41 4.20 -16.05
C ASP A 246 11.88 4.31 -16.13
N GLU A 247 11.32 4.06 -17.32
CA GLU A 247 9.86 4.00 -17.50
C GLU A 247 9.27 2.79 -16.76
N ASP A 248 10.01 1.69 -16.69
CA ASP A 248 9.64 0.49 -15.99
C ASP A 248 10.19 0.48 -14.56
N ARG A 249 9.43 -0.14 -13.66
CA ARG A 249 9.80 -0.30 -12.27
C ARG A 249 11.05 -1.14 -12.11
N PHE A 250 12.05 -0.58 -11.44
CA PHE A 250 13.24 -1.33 -11.05
C PHE A 250 12.89 -2.52 -10.16
N THR A 251 13.41 -3.69 -10.47
CA THR A 251 13.42 -4.84 -9.56
C THR A 251 14.27 -4.52 -8.33
N LEU A 252 14.11 -5.32 -7.27
CA LEU A 252 14.96 -5.16 -6.08
C LEU A 252 16.46 -5.32 -6.39
N GLY A 253 16.78 -6.20 -7.36
CA GLY A 253 18.16 -6.41 -7.80
C GLY A 253 18.72 -5.21 -8.54
N GLU A 254 18.01 -4.72 -9.53
CA GLU A 254 18.39 -3.54 -10.33
C GLU A 254 18.56 -2.31 -9.45
N ALA A 255 17.56 -2.00 -8.61
CA ALA A 255 17.65 -0.86 -7.70
C ALA A 255 18.88 -0.94 -6.77
N LYS A 256 19.21 -2.14 -6.30
CA LYS A 256 20.41 -2.36 -5.48
C LYS A 256 21.70 -2.12 -6.28
N GLU A 257 21.77 -2.62 -7.52
CA GLU A 257 22.94 -2.43 -8.39
C GLU A 257 23.14 -0.95 -8.75
N GLU A 258 22.07 -0.22 -9.08
CA GLU A 258 22.16 1.22 -9.34
C GLU A 258 22.69 2.00 -8.13
N MET A 259 22.22 1.67 -6.93
CA MET A 259 22.75 2.27 -5.70
C MET A 259 24.23 1.95 -5.49
N LEU A 260 24.67 0.71 -5.78
CA LEU A 260 26.07 0.30 -5.65
C LEU A 260 26.97 1.02 -6.65
N VAL A 261 26.52 1.16 -7.90
CA VAL A 261 27.24 1.90 -8.94
C VAL A 261 27.41 3.36 -8.53
N ALA A 262 26.34 4.01 -8.10
CA ALA A 262 26.35 5.41 -7.68
C ALA A 262 27.28 5.68 -6.48
N LEU A 263 27.44 4.70 -5.59
CA LEU A 263 28.31 4.79 -4.42
C LEU A 263 29.77 4.39 -4.72
N GLY A 264 30.08 3.98 -5.95
CA GLY A 264 31.41 3.46 -6.30
C GLY A 264 31.71 2.13 -5.61
N LEU A 265 30.69 1.36 -5.29
CA LEU A 265 30.77 0.08 -4.58
C LEU A 265 30.43 -1.11 -5.49
N ALA A 266 30.21 -0.92 -6.78
CA ALA A 266 29.99 -2.01 -7.73
C ALA A 266 31.16 -3.00 -7.72
N ASP A 267 30.86 -4.29 -7.92
CA ASP A 267 31.92 -5.30 -8.00
C ASP A 267 32.67 -5.17 -9.31
N GLU A 268 34.01 -5.19 -9.26
CA GLU A 268 34.84 -5.48 -10.42
C GLU A 268 34.57 -6.93 -10.85
N ASP A 269 34.53 -7.19 -12.15
CA ASP A 269 34.14 -8.48 -12.72
C ASP A 269 34.96 -9.68 -12.23
N ASP A 270 36.18 -9.46 -11.78
CA ASP A 270 37.12 -10.48 -11.28
C ASP A 270 37.19 -10.57 -9.75
N SER A 271 36.28 -9.95 -8.99
CA SER A 271 36.35 -9.97 -7.53
C SER A 271 36.01 -11.36 -6.96
N PRO A 272 36.92 -11.97 -6.13
CA PRO A 272 36.64 -13.25 -5.47
C PRO A 272 35.43 -13.18 -4.52
N MET A 273 35.02 -11.98 -4.11
CA MET A 273 33.82 -11.74 -3.29
C MET A 273 32.53 -11.90 -4.10
N LYS A 274 32.57 -11.82 -5.44
CA LYS A 274 31.41 -12.04 -6.32
C LYS A 274 30.89 -13.48 -6.17
N PHE A 275 31.80 -14.46 -6.05
CA PHE A 275 31.43 -15.87 -5.83
C PHE A 275 30.66 -16.07 -4.51
N LEU A 276 31.07 -15.42 -3.44
CA LEU A 276 30.40 -15.50 -2.13
C LEU A 276 28.99 -14.85 -2.14
N ARG A 277 28.74 -13.98 -3.09
CA ARG A 277 27.46 -13.25 -3.24
C ARG A 277 26.50 -13.86 -4.26
N SER A 278 26.99 -14.77 -5.12
CA SER A 278 26.21 -15.37 -6.22
C SER A 278 25.00 -16.21 -5.77
N GLY A 279 24.85 -16.50 -4.48
CA GLY A 279 23.73 -17.25 -3.92
C GLY A 279 22.58 -16.41 -3.38
N TYR A 280 22.69 -15.09 -3.37
CA TYR A 280 21.61 -14.23 -2.87
C TYR A 280 20.55 -14.01 -3.93
N LYS A 281 19.28 -14.24 -3.54
CA LYS A 281 18.12 -13.94 -4.39
C LYS A 281 18.10 -12.43 -4.66
N THR A 282 18.16 -12.04 -5.92
CA THR A 282 18.15 -10.64 -6.35
C THR A 282 16.73 -10.14 -6.62
N ASN A 283 15.79 -11.05 -6.95
CA ASN A 283 14.43 -10.72 -7.32
C ASN A 283 13.41 -11.45 -6.43
N THR A 284 12.27 -10.84 -6.24
CA THR A 284 11.13 -11.51 -5.60
C THR A 284 10.46 -12.46 -6.58
N TRP A 285 9.57 -13.35 -6.10
CA TRP A 285 8.90 -14.30 -6.98
C TRP A 285 7.96 -13.60 -7.97
N TRP A 286 7.35 -12.48 -7.59
CA TRP A 286 6.45 -11.73 -8.49
C TRP A 286 7.21 -10.86 -9.51
N GLU A 287 8.45 -10.51 -9.26
CA GLU A 287 9.34 -9.91 -10.26
C GLU A 287 9.82 -10.92 -11.30
N ALA A 288 9.93 -12.20 -10.90
CA ALA A 288 10.47 -13.27 -11.74
C ALA A 288 9.41 -14.04 -12.55
N GLU A 289 8.12 -13.94 -12.21
CA GLU A 289 7.02 -14.71 -12.82
C GLU A 289 6.08 -13.79 -13.65
N ASP A 290 6.64 -12.89 -14.44
CA ASP A 290 5.94 -11.87 -15.23
C ASP A 290 5.09 -12.45 -16.37
N ASP A 291 5.51 -13.59 -16.94
CA ASP A 291 4.82 -14.29 -18.03
C ASP A 291 3.39 -14.73 -17.67
N ARG A 292 3.03 -14.75 -16.39
CA ARG A 292 1.74 -15.16 -15.87
C ARG A 292 0.79 -14.01 -15.56
N GLU A 293 1.29 -12.79 -15.57
CA GLU A 293 0.51 -11.60 -15.23
C GLU A 293 -0.49 -11.24 -16.33
N GLN A 294 -1.67 -10.76 -15.94
CA GLN A 294 -2.70 -10.28 -16.87
C GLN A 294 -2.51 -8.79 -17.22
N SER A 295 -1.60 -8.11 -16.56
CA SER A 295 -1.29 -6.70 -16.77
C SER A 295 0.11 -6.41 -16.26
N ASP A 296 0.76 -5.43 -16.85
CA ASP A 296 2.04 -4.85 -16.45
C ASP A 296 1.89 -3.50 -15.72
N ALA A 297 0.65 -3.07 -15.45
CA ALA A 297 0.35 -1.75 -14.90
C ALA A 297 1.11 -1.43 -13.59
N TRP A 298 1.43 -2.43 -12.78
CA TRP A 298 2.17 -2.22 -11.53
C TRP A 298 3.68 -1.99 -11.77
N ARG A 299 4.16 -2.28 -12.98
CA ARG A 299 5.56 -2.08 -13.41
C ARG A 299 5.74 -0.74 -14.12
N THR A 300 4.77 -0.37 -14.97
CA THR A 300 4.85 0.80 -15.86
C THR A 300 4.28 2.07 -15.24
#